data_5357bf628f5ce3f0ac7917ef3485d810
#
_entry.id   5357bf628f5ce3f0ac7917ef3485d810
#
_cell.length_a   1.000
_cell.length_b   1.000
_cell.length_c   1.000
_cell.angle_alpha   90.00
_cell.angle_beta   90.00
_cell.angle_gamma   90.00
#
_symmetry.space_group_name_H-M   'P 1'
#
loop_
_entity.id
_entity.type
_entity.pdbx_description
1 polymer ?
#
loop_
_entity_poly.entity_id
_entity_poly.type
_entity_poly.pdbx_seq_one_letter_code
_entity_poly.pdbx_strand_id
1 'polypeptide(L)'
;MKIIQRFLLRLLLLALLVLAVILGVRYLTTGKGVKSLFGFSVSRPLVAQPTPMRIQAIRSIGQWEFLSIDDEEIIDTVRRHWLSSDDLLVRIYRGTLRLGVDFRQCSPDWALAYGDTVKVRLPEVRLLDNLFIDEARVRSFYESGKWNAADRKAMLRRAEQAMRRRCLTPENMQLARQTAKDQLRHFFLSLGFANVVFEDEEEQQ
;
A
#
# COMPACT_ATOMS: atom_id res chain seq x y z
N MET A 1 -80.62 14.45 36.60
CA MET A 1 -80.37 13.48 35.48
C MET A 1 -79.50 14.02 34.37
N LYS A 2 -79.71 15.24 33.86
CA LYS A 2 -78.91 15.77 32.70
C LYS A 2 -77.41 15.96 32.96
N ILE A 3 -76.97 16.24 34.20
CA ILE A 3 -75.57 16.48 34.56
C ILE A 3 -74.80 15.16 34.56
N ILE A 4 -75.33 14.09 35.08
CA ILE A 4 -74.71 12.76 35.14
C ILE A 4 -74.58 12.21 33.71
N GLN A 5 -75.57 12.43 32.86
CA GLN A 5 -75.53 11.98 31.46
C GLN A 5 -74.44 12.69 30.64
N ARG A 6 -74.21 14.00 30.89
CA ARG A 6 -73.13 14.78 30.27
C ARG A 6 -71.79 14.36 30.78
N PHE A 7 -71.65 13.98 32.04
CA PHE A 7 -70.42 13.49 32.63
C PHE A 7 -70.03 12.11 32.04
N LEU A 8 -70.98 11.16 31.97
CA LEU A 8 -70.84 9.88 31.34
C LEU A 8 -70.44 9.97 29.85
N LEU A 9 -71.07 10.90 29.12
CA LEU A 9 -70.75 11.12 27.70
C LEU A 9 -69.35 11.66 27.50
N ARG A 10 -68.88 12.58 28.37
CA ARG A 10 -67.45 13.04 28.33
C ARG A 10 -66.46 11.98 28.65
N LEU A 11 -66.75 11.10 29.63
CA LEU A 11 -65.90 10.01 30.02
C LEU A 11 -65.79 8.96 28.89
N LEU A 12 -66.90 8.70 28.20
CA LEU A 12 -66.95 7.81 27.04
C LEU A 12 -66.17 8.38 25.85
N LEU A 13 -66.25 9.70 25.58
CA LEU A 13 -65.47 10.36 24.55
C LEU A 13 -63.97 10.31 24.84
N LEU A 14 -63.60 10.50 26.10
CA LEU A 14 -62.19 10.45 26.53
C LEU A 14 -61.62 9.03 26.40
N ALA A 15 -62.39 7.99 26.78
CA ALA A 15 -62.02 6.60 26.60
C ALA A 15 -61.86 6.22 25.13
N LEU A 16 -62.72 6.74 24.25
CA LEU A 16 -62.66 6.50 22.80
C LEU A 16 -61.45 7.19 22.18
N LEU A 17 -61.07 8.38 22.65
CA LEU A 17 -59.87 9.08 22.23
C LEU A 17 -58.60 8.36 22.64
N VAL A 18 -58.53 7.85 23.88
CA VAL A 18 -57.40 7.06 24.37
C VAL A 18 -57.29 5.77 23.57
N LEU A 19 -58.40 5.10 23.27
CA LEU A 19 -58.41 3.89 22.45
C LEU A 19 -57.88 4.16 21.02
N ALA A 20 -58.28 5.28 20.42
CA ALA A 20 -57.83 5.71 19.10
C ALA A 20 -56.32 6.00 19.08
N VAL A 21 -55.78 6.62 20.15
CA VAL A 21 -54.35 6.88 20.31
C VAL A 21 -53.57 5.55 20.43
N ILE A 22 -54.06 4.60 21.27
CA ILE A 22 -53.45 3.30 21.44
C ILE A 22 -53.45 2.50 20.12
N LEU A 23 -54.53 2.50 19.39
CA LEU A 23 -54.63 1.84 18.09
C LEU A 23 -53.72 2.53 17.05
N GLY A 24 -53.59 3.84 17.06
CA GLY A 24 -52.69 4.62 16.21
C GLY A 24 -51.23 4.27 16.50
N VAL A 25 -50.83 4.26 17.79
CA VAL A 25 -49.48 3.88 18.19
C VAL A 25 -49.21 2.41 17.82
N ARG A 26 -50.13 1.52 18.04
CA ARG A 26 -49.98 0.09 17.68
C ARG A 26 -49.90 -0.11 16.17
N TYR A 27 -50.62 0.67 15.37
CA TYR A 27 -50.51 0.66 13.91
C TYR A 27 -49.12 1.16 13.44
N LEU A 28 -48.59 2.21 14.08
CA LEU A 28 -47.25 2.71 13.81
C LEU A 28 -46.12 1.75 14.26
N THR A 29 -46.33 1.05 15.38
CA THR A 29 -45.28 0.11 15.91
C THR A 29 -45.33 -1.28 15.25
N THR A 30 -46.45 -1.68 14.60
CA THR A 30 -46.57 -2.97 13.93
C THR A 30 -45.89 -3.02 12.53
N GLY A 31 -44.92 -2.17 12.27
CA GLY A 31 -43.92 -2.35 11.22
C GLY A 31 -44.38 -2.24 9.76
N LYS A 32 -45.65 -1.96 9.48
CA LYS A 32 -46.17 -1.83 8.10
C LYS A 32 -46.33 -0.39 7.60
N GLY A 33 -46.40 0.58 8.52
CA GLY A 33 -46.69 1.98 8.17
C GLY A 33 -45.45 2.89 8.04
N VAL A 34 -44.32 2.55 8.66
CA VAL A 34 -43.14 3.44 8.73
C VAL A 34 -42.16 3.24 7.58
N LYS A 35 -42.27 2.15 6.84
CA LYS A 35 -41.37 1.89 5.67
C LYS A 35 -41.69 2.74 4.44
N SER A 36 -42.77 3.48 4.43
CA SER A 36 -43.24 4.22 3.25
C SER A 36 -43.04 5.74 3.33
N LEU A 37 -42.80 6.31 4.53
CA LEU A 37 -42.70 7.78 4.71
C LEU A 37 -41.28 8.31 4.81
N PHE A 38 -40.31 7.46 5.14
CA PHE A 38 -38.88 7.80 5.05
C PHE A 38 -38.21 6.78 4.14
N GLY A 39 -38.08 7.13 2.87
CA GLY A 39 -37.39 6.36 1.85
C GLY A 39 -35.86 6.25 2.10
N PHE A 40 -35.43 6.06 3.35
CA PHE A 40 -34.13 5.54 3.68
C PHE A 40 -34.19 4.03 3.57
N SER A 41 -34.15 3.53 2.33
CA SER A 41 -33.52 2.25 2.13
C SER A 41 -32.09 2.42 2.63
N VAL A 42 -31.80 1.89 3.81
CA VAL A 42 -30.42 1.48 4.14
C VAL A 42 -30.13 0.36 3.17
N SER A 43 -29.74 0.75 1.96
CA SER A 43 -28.99 -0.13 1.08
C SER A 43 -27.81 -0.56 1.93
N ARG A 44 -27.78 -1.81 2.39
CA ARG A 44 -26.49 -2.44 2.73
C ARG A 44 -25.58 -2.04 1.59
N PRO A 45 -24.39 -1.45 1.88
CA PRO A 45 -23.47 -1.20 0.79
C PRO A 45 -23.37 -2.56 0.08
N LEU A 46 -23.85 -2.60 -1.16
CA LEU A 46 -23.51 -3.68 -2.07
C LEU A 46 -21.99 -3.67 -2.00
N VAL A 47 -21.42 -4.66 -1.33
CA VAL A 47 -19.99 -4.93 -1.42
C VAL A 47 -19.78 -5.04 -2.91
N ALA A 48 -19.30 -3.96 -3.50
CA ALA A 48 -19.10 -3.89 -4.94
C ALA A 48 -18.12 -5.01 -5.22
N GLN A 49 -18.60 -6.07 -5.87
CA GLN A 49 -17.73 -7.18 -6.26
C GLN A 49 -16.57 -6.57 -7.01
N PRO A 50 -15.32 -6.78 -6.54
CA PRO A 50 -14.16 -6.19 -7.19
C PRO A 50 -14.10 -6.72 -8.61
N THR A 51 -14.31 -5.82 -9.56
CA THR A 51 -14.32 -6.15 -10.98
C THR A 51 -12.87 -6.41 -11.44
N PRO A 52 -12.65 -7.33 -12.40
CA PRO A 52 -11.33 -7.57 -13.01
C PRO A 52 -10.63 -6.29 -13.49
N MET A 53 -11.41 -5.26 -13.83
CA MET A 53 -10.94 -3.95 -14.25
C MET A 53 -10.10 -3.23 -13.17
N ARG A 54 -10.34 -3.48 -11.86
CA ARG A 54 -9.57 -2.88 -10.76
C ARG A 54 -8.18 -3.48 -10.64
N ILE A 55 -8.03 -4.77 -10.95
CA ILE A 55 -6.72 -5.44 -10.95
C ILE A 55 -5.88 -4.99 -12.15
N GLN A 56 -6.50 -4.73 -13.31
CA GLN A 56 -5.81 -4.14 -14.46
C GLN A 56 -5.25 -2.75 -14.18
N ALA A 57 -5.91 -1.94 -13.34
CA ALA A 57 -5.43 -0.62 -12.96
C ALA A 57 -4.09 -0.67 -12.21
N ILE A 58 -3.81 -1.74 -11.46
CA ILE A 58 -2.52 -1.91 -10.75
C ILE A 58 -1.36 -2.06 -11.72
N ARG A 59 -1.56 -2.74 -12.84
CA ARG A 59 -0.52 -2.88 -13.89
C ARG A 59 -0.11 -1.53 -14.50
N SER A 60 -1.01 -0.56 -14.53
CA SER A 60 -0.72 0.79 -15.02
C SER A 60 0.08 1.65 -14.03
N ILE A 61 0.14 1.28 -12.73
CA ILE A 61 0.95 1.97 -11.72
C ILE A 61 2.46 1.80 -12.01
N GLY A 62 2.84 0.71 -12.67
CA GLY A 62 4.21 0.44 -13.05
C GLY A 62 5.03 -0.15 -11.90
N GLN A 63 5.90 0.64 -11.28
CA GLN A 63 6.75 0.20 -10.17
C GLN A 63 6.13 0.60 -8.83
N TRP A 64 6.25 -0.30 -7.84
CA TRP A 64 5.85 -0.02 -6.47
C TRP A 64 7.05 -0.30 -5.55
N GLU A 65 7.49 0.73 -4.86
CA GLU A 65 8.60 0.69 -3.90
C GLU A 65 8.07 0.28 -2.52
N PHE A 66 8.74 -0.66 -1.89
CA PHE A 66 8.39 -1.19 -0.57
C PHE A 66 9.44 -0.91 0.50
N LEU A 67 10.69 -0.73 0.09
CA LEU A 67 11.80 -0.37 0.97
C LEU A 67 12.78 0.53 0.23
N SER A 68 13.15 1.65 0.87
CA SER A 68 14.17 2.57 0.42
C SER A 68 15.33 2.58 1.40
N ILE A 69 16.56 2.44 0.91
CA ILE A 69 17.78 2.42 1.72
C ILE A 69 18.72 3.49 1.21
N ASP A 70 18.91 4.53 1.99
CA ASP A 70 19.93 5.54 1.73
C ASP A 70 21.29 5.06 2.24
N ASP A 71 22.31 5.17 1.40
CA ASP A 71 23.65 4.70 1.72
C ASP A 71 24.73 5.68 1.24
N GLU A 72 25.84 5.70 1.95
CA GLU A 72 27.00 6.49 1.62
C GLU A 72 28.25 5.61 1.63
N GLU A 73 29.07 5.71 0.56
CA GLU A 73 30.29 4.94 0.41
C GLU A 73 31.46 5.85 0.11
N ILE A 74 32.56 5.63 0.84
CA ILE A 74 33.84 6.31 0.63
C ILE A 74 34.78 5.39 -0.12
N ILE A 75 35.19 5.81 -1.31
CA ILE A 75 36.13 5.07 -2.15
C ILE A 75 37.40 5.88 -2.29
N ASP A 76 38.51 5.21 -2.01
CA ASP A 76 39.85 5.74 -2.27
C ASP A 76 40.52 5.01 -3.43
N THR A 77 41.48 5.68 -4.06
CA THR A 77 42.34 5.10 -5.07
C THR A 77 43.73 5.75 -5.00
N VAL A 78 44.76 4.94 -5.05
CA VAL A 78 46.13 5.40 -4.96
C VAL A 78 46.86 5.02 -6.25
N ARG A 79 47.58 5.98 -6.84
CA ARG A 79 48.53 5.74 -7.93
C ARG A 79 49.93 5.89 -7.39
N ARG A 80 50.66 4.79 -7.29
CA ARG A 80 52.00 4.80 -6.75
C ARG A 80 53.01 5.25 -7.77
N HIS A 81 53.95 6.10 -7.33
CA HIS A 81 55.09 6.58 -8.10
C HIS A 81 56.38 6.13 -7.40
N TRP A 82 57.40 5.70 -8.18
CA TRP A 82 58.65 5.20 -7.58
C TRP A 82 59.64 6.33 -7.23
N LEU A 83 59.50 7.55 -7.83
CA LEU A 83 60.38 8.68 -7.63
C LEU A 83 59.72 9.93 -7.05
N SER A 84 58.40 9.90 -6.85
CA SER A 84 57.62 11.04 -6.34
C SER A 84 56.60 10.57 -5.33
N SER A 85 55.93 11.52 -4.66
CA SER A 85 54.81 11.21 -3.79
C SER A 85 53.68 10.51 -4.58
N ASP A 86 52.98 9.58 -3.94
CA ASP A 86 51.82 8.92 -4.49
C ASP A 86 50.66 9.92 -4.72
N ASP A 87 49.95 9.71 -5.82
CA ASP A 87 48.66 10.41 -6.04
C ASP A 87 47.55 9.67 -5.29
N LEU A 88 46.69 10.41 -4.63
CA LEU A 88 45.56 9.89 -3.88
C LEU A 88 44.29 10.61 -4.32
N LEU A 89 43.22 9.83 -4.60
CA LEU A 89 41.87 10.33 -4.83
C LEU A 89 40.91 9.65 -3.87
N VAL A 90 40.17 10.44 -3.07
CA VAL A 90 39.12 9.96 -2.17
C VAL A 90 37.83 10.64 -2.55
N ARG A 91 36.78 9.85 -2.81
CA ARG A 91 35.46 10.34 -3.19
C ARG A 91 34.37 9.73 -2.34
N ILE A 92 33.35 10.55 -2.04
CA ILE A 92 32.18 10.17 -1.30
C ILE A 92 31.03 10.03 -2.30
N TYR A 93 30.42 8.86 -2.32
CA TYR A 93 29.27 8.51 -3.16
C TYR A 93 28.04 8.37 -2.29
N ARG A 94 26.92 8.91 -2.74
CA ARG A 94 25.62 8.80 -2.07
C ARG A 94 24.62 8.21 -3.03
N GLY A 95 23.82 7.29 -2.53
CA GLY A 95 22.81 6.59 -3.33
C GLY A 95 21.61 6.15 -2.50
N THR A 96 20.50 5.94 -3.20
CA THR A 96 19.25 5.43 -2.62
C THR A 96 18.86 4.17 -3.37
N LEU A 97 18.96 3.01 -2.70
CA LEU A 97 18.55 1.72 -3.26
C LEU A 97 17.07 1.49 -2.96
N ARG A 98 16.26 1.40 -4.01
CA ARG A 98 14.81 1.19 -3.92
C ARG A 98 14.47 -0.25 -4.24
N LEU A 99 13.93 -0.98 -3.25
CA LEU A 99 13.48 -2.35 -3.38
C LEU A 99 11.95 -2.39 -3.58
N GLY A 100 11.51 -3.10 -4.59
CA GLY A 100 10.09 -3.15 -4.93
C GLY A 100 9.78 -4.13 -6.05
N VAL A 101 8.58 -4.00 -6.61
CA VAL A 101 8.06 -4.81 -7.71
C VAL A 101 7.76 -3.93 -8.92
N ASP A 102 8.13 -4.39 -10.09
CA ASP A 102 7.71 -3.80 -11.37
C ASP A 102 6.52 -4.60 -11.92
N PHE A 103 5.30 -4.12 -11.65
CA PHE A 103 4.06 -4.78 -12.07
C PHE A 103 3.85 -4.83 -13.58
N ARG A 104 4.58 -4.04 -14.38
CA ARG A 104 4.56 -4.13 -15.85
C ARG A 104 5.15 -5.44 -16.36
N GLN A 105 6.05 -6.04 -15.58
CA GLN A 105 6.75 -7.27 -15.91
C GLN A 105 6.14 -8.52 -15.26
N CYS A 106 5.08 -8.33 -14.45
CA CYS A 106 4.42 -9.44 -13.79
C CYS A 106 3.48 -10.20 -14.72
N SER A 107 3.31 -11.50 -14.45
CA SER A 107 2.27 -12.32 -15.09
C SER A 107 0.88 -11.69 -14.89
N PRO A 108 -0.04 -11.82 -15.85
CA PRO A 108 -1.40 -11.29 -15.71
C PRO A 108 -2.17 -11.85 -14.52
N ASP A 109 -1.79 -13.03 -14.05
CA ASP A 109 -2.43 -13.81 -13.00
C ASP A 109 -1.77 -13.66 -11.61
N TRP A 110 -0.89 -12.64 -11.42
CA TRP A 110 -0.25 -12.39 -10.12
C TRP A 110 -1.26 -12.10 -8.99
N ALA A 111 -2.47 -11.64 -9.35
CA ALA A 111 -3.59 -11.45 -8.41
C ALA A 111 -4.89 -11.90 -9.06
N LEU A 112 -5.57 -12.87 -8.44
CA LEU A 112 -6.81 -13.45 -8.93
C LEU A 112 -7.92 -13.25 -7.91
N ALA A 113 -9.06 -12.72 -8.37
CA ALA A 113 -10.22 -12.46 -7.53
C ALA A 113 -11.22 -13.65 -7.60
N TYR A 114 -11.62 -14.13 -6.43
CA TYR A 114 -12.63 -15.19 -6.24
C TYR A 114 -13.68 -14.67 -5.25
N GLY A 115 -14.76 -14.09 -5.76
CA GLY A 115 -15.78 -13.48 -4.91
C GLY A 115 -15.23 -12.32 -4.09
N ASP A 116 -15.25 -12.44 -2.78
CA ASP A 116 -14.74 -11.47 -1.81
C ASP A 116 -13.25 -11.67 -1.40
N THR A 117 -12.62 -12.68 -1.96
CA THR A 117 -11.24 -13.08 -1.66
C THR A 117 -10.35 -12.83 -2.86
N VAL A 118 -9.15 -12.26 -2.64
CA VAL A 118 -8.10 -12.18 -3.66
C VAL A 118 -6.94 -13.08 -3.28
N LYS A 119 -6.51 -13.92 -4.22
CA LYS A 119 -5.27 -14.69 -4.13
C LYS A 119 -4.17 -13.91 -4.83
N VAL A 120 -3.08 -13.68 -4.11
CA VAL A 120 -1.94 -12.88 -4.57
C VAL A 120 -0.71 -13.77 -4.60
N ARG A 121 -0.15 -13.94 -5.79
CA ARG A 121 1.21 -14.47 -5.97
C ARG A 121 2.13 -13.27 -6.01
N LEU A 122 2.84 -13.00 -4.89
CA LEU A 122 3.71 -11.84 -4.80
C LEU A 122 4.85 -11.98 -5.82
N PRO A 123 4.97 -11.03 -6.77
CA PRO A 123 6.09 -11.04 -7.70
C PRO A 123 7.41 -10.80 -6.96
N GLU A 124 8.53 -11.20 -7.59
CA GLU A 124 9.85 -11.04 -7.01
C GLU A 124 10.15 -9.57 -6.66
N VAL A 125 10.48 -9.35 -5.38
CA VAL A 125 10.99 -8.05 -4.92
C VAL A 125 12.44 -7.91 -5.34
N ARG A 126 12.77 -6.82 -6.05
CA ARG A 126 14.10 -6.57 -6.58
C ARG A 126 14.48 -5.10 -6.50
N LEU A 127 15.74 -4.80 -6.78
CA LEU A 127 16.18 -3.43 -6.96
C LEU A 127 15.50 -2.84 -8.21
N LEU A 128 14.77 -1.74 -8.03
CA LEU A 128 13.97 -1.11 -9.08
C LEU A 128 14.82 -0.27 -10.03
N ASP A 129 15.91 0.31 -9.54
CA ASP A 129 16.77 1.19 -10.30
C ASP A 129 18.24 0.76 -10.19
N ASN A 130 18.89 0.56 -11.32
CA ASN A 130 20.31 0.23 -11.35
C ASN A 130 21.21 1.47 -11.22
N LEU A 131 20.68 2.66 -11.52
CA LEU A 131 21.37 3.94 -11.40
C LEU A 131 20.98 4.62 -10.08
N PHE A 132 21.28 3.99 -8.98
CA PHE A 132 20.88 4.44 -7.64
C PHE A 132 21.87 5.43 -7.00
N ILE A 133 23.07 5.61 -7.55
CA ILE A 133 24.04 6.64 -7.09
C ILE A 133 23.72 7.96 -7.78
N ASP A 134 23.53 8.99 -6.98
CA ASP A 134 23.34 10.36 -7.46
C ASP A 134 24.70 10.98 -7.79
N GLU A 135 25.08 10.96 -9.06
CA GLU A 135 26.37 11.50 -9.54
C GLU A 135 26.51 12.99 -9.27
N ALA A 136 25.42 13.77 -9.21
CA ALA A 136 25.45 15.19 -8.91
C ALA A 136 25.82 15.47 -7.45
N ARG A 137 25.61 14.51 -6.56
CA ARG A 137 25.94 14.60 -5.12
C ARG A 137 27.27 13.96 -4.76
N VAL A 138 28.01 13.42 -5.74
CA VAL A 138 29.35 12.87 -5.52
C VAL A 138 30.32 14.00 -5.19
N ARG A 139 31.08 13.85 -4.10
CA ARG A 139 32.06 14.82 -3.65
C ARG A 139 33.46 14.24 -3.64
N SER A 140 34.46 15.00 -4.14
CA SER A 140 35.86 14.71 -3.86
C SER A 140 36.16 15.17 -2.44
N PHE A 141 36.57 14.24 -1.58
CA PHE A 141 37.04 14.53 -0.23
C PHE A 141 38.51 14.96 -0.23
N TYR A 142 39.30 14.25 -1.03
CA TYR A 142 40.72 14.55 -1.25
C TYR A 142 41.14 14.20 -2.68
N GLU A 143 41.95 15.01 -3.30
CA GLU A 143 42.46 14.78 -4.64
C GLU A 143 43.87 15.35 -4.78
N SER A 144 44.84 14.48 -5.10
CA SER A 144 46.19 14.87 -5.52
C SER A 144 46.52 14.16 -6.84
N GLY A 145 47.37 14.76 -7.64
CA GLY A 145 47.75 14.25 -8.95
C GLY A 145 46.69 14.46 -10.04
N LYS A 146 46.76 13.68 -11.13
CA LYS A 146 45.86 13.83 -12.28
C LYS A 146 45.05 12.55 -12.48
N TRP A 147 43.72 12.68 -12.43
CA TRP A 147 42.77 11.56 -12.57
C TRP A 147 41.92 11.75 -13.81
N ASN A 148 41.77 10.71 -14.58
CA ASN A 148 40.96 10.72 -15.81
C ASN A 148 39.53 10.19 -15.56
N ALA A 149 38.68 10.23 -16.60
CA ALA A 149 37.31 9.76 -16.53
C ALA A 149 37.22 8.24 -16.28
N ALA A 150 38.18 7.45 -16.77
CA ALA A 150 38.20 6.00 -16.56
C ALA A 150 38.48 5.64 -15.10
N ASP A 151 39.40 6.38 -14.44
CA ASP A 151 39.68 6.23 -13.00
C ASP A 151 38.42 6.51 -12.19
N ARG A 152 37.74 7.62 -12.44
CA ARG A 152 36.49 8.02 -11.76
C ARG A 152 35.37 7.02 -11.99
N LYS A 153 35.22 6.49 -13.20
CA LYS A 153 34.26 5.44 -13.54
C LYS A 153 34.56 4.12 -12.80
N ALA A 154 35.84 3.79 -12.65
CA ALA A 154 36.24 2.60 -11.87
C ALA A 154 35.87 2.75 -10.38
N MET A 155 36.06 3.94 -9.81
CA MET A 155 35.65 4.23 -8.43
C MET A 155 34.12 4.16 -8.27
N LEU A 156 33.35 4.72 -9.20
CA LEU A 156 31.88 4.64 -9.20
C LEU A 156 31.43 3.17 -9.17
N ARG A 157 31.97 2.32 -10.05
CA ARG A 157 31.63 0.88 -10.05
C ARG A 157 31.97 0.19 -8.72
N ARG A 158 33.07 0.58 -8.07
CA ARG A 158 33.44 0.03 -6.74
C ARG A 158 32.41 0.46 -5.69
N ALA A 159 31.99 1.73 -5.71
CA ALA A 159 30.93 2.25 -4.83
C ALA A 159 29.60 1.50 -5.04
N GLU A 160 29.15 1.36 -6.30
CA GLU A 160 27.94 0.61 -6.64
C GLU A 160 27.98 -0.83 -6.09
N GLN A 161 29.11 -1.53 -6.28
CA GLN A 161 29.28 -2.90 -5.79
C GLN A 161 29.29 -2.99 -4.26
N ALA A 162 29.92 -2.01 -3.58
CA ALA A 162 29.98 -1.99 -2.13
C ALA A 162 28.58 -1.73 -1.54
N MET A 163 27.86 -0.74 -2.06
CA MET A 163 26.48 -0.42 -1.65
C MET A 163 25.53 -1.60 -1.91
N ARG A 164 25.61 -2.25 -3.10
CA ARG A 164 24.80 -3.45 -3.38
C ARG A 164 25.04 -4.56 -2.36
N ARG A 165 26.31 -4.87 -2.05
CA ARG A 165 26.63 -5.91 -1.05
C ARG A 165 26.12 -5.58 0.33
N ARG A 166 26.16 -4.31 0.74
CA ARG A 166 25.72 -3.85 2.06
C ARG A 166 24.21 -3.74 2.18
N CYS A 167 23.50 -3.33 1.12
CA CYS A 167 22.08 -3.02 1.17
C CYS A 167 21.19 -4.17 0.67
N LEU A 168 21.66 -4.99 -0.31
CA LEU A 168 20.88 -6.11 -0.84
C LEU A 168 21.14 -7.40 -0.05
N THR A 169 20.97 -7.32 1.28
CA THR A 169 21.12 -8.49 2.16
C THR A 169 19.81 -9.30 2.18
N PRO A 170 19.87 -10.60 2.55
CA PRO A 170 18.69 -11.42 2.73
C PRO A 170 17.67 -10.78 3.68
N GLU A 171 18.14 -10.14 4.75
CA GLU A 171 17.29 -9.48 5.75
C GLU A 171 16.53 -8.30 5.15
N ASN A 172 17.21 -7.43 4.38
CA ASN A 172 16.56 -6.29 3.71
C ASN A 172 15.59 -6.76 2.62
N MET A 173 15.92 -7.81 1.88
CA MET A 173 15.04 -8.41 0.89
C MET A 173 13.80 -9.02 1.55
N GLN A 174 13.96 -9.69 2.69
CA GLN A 174 12.83 -10.22 3.46
C GLN A 174 11.96 -9.11 4.03
N LEU A 175 12.56 -8.03 4.58
CA LEU A 175 11.82 -6.87 5.07
C LEU A 175 11.01 -6.22 3.94
N ALA A 176 11.61 -6.02 2.77
CA ALA A 176 10.92 -5.47 1.61
C ALA A 176 9.76 -6.39 1.16
N ARG A 177 9.94 -7.71 1.17
CA ARG A 177 8.88 -8.69 0.85
C ARG A 177 7.74 -8.64 1.87
N GLN A 178 8.05 -8.55 3.17
CA GLN A 178 7.03 -8.44 4.21
C GLN A 178 6.24 -7.14 4.08
N THR A 179 6.93 -6.01 3.88
CA THR A 179 6.30 -4.70 3.64
C THR A 179 5.40 -4.75 2.39
N ALA A 180 5.83 -5.43 1.32
CA ALA A 180 5.03 -5.64 0.13
C ALA A 180 3.72 -6.40 0.44
N LYS A 181 3.80 -7.52 1.18
CA LYS A 181 2.61 -8.28 1.60
C LYS A 181 1.64 -7.41 2.40
N ASP A 182 2.15 -6.63 3.34
CA ASP A 182 1.31 -5.79 4.21
C ASP A 182 0.65 -4.65 3.43
N GLN A 183 1.39 -3.94 2.59
CA GLN A 183 0.86 -2.86 1.77
C GLN A 183 -0.15 -3.38 0.73
N LEU A 184 0.13 -4.50 0.06
CA LEU A 184 -0.81 -5.11 -0.88
C LEU A 184 -2.08 -5.61 -0.17
N ARG A 185 -1.95 -6.17 1.05
CA ARG A 185 -3.11 -6.55 1.85
C ARG A 185 -4.01 -5.35 2.13
N HIS A 186 -3.44 -4.26 2.66
CA HIS A 186 -4.19 -3.04 2.92
C HIS A 186 -4.81 -2.47 1.65
N PHE A 187 -4.09 -2.49 0.55
CA PHE A 187 -4.58 -2.04 -0.73
C PHE A 187 -5.80 -2.84 -1.21
N PHE A 188 -5.75 -4.17 -1.22
CA PHE A 188 -6.87 -5.00 -1.64
C PHE A 188 -8.08 -4.90 -0.69
N LEU A 189 -7.86 -4.82 0.62
CA LEU A 189 -8.93 -4.55 1.58
C LEU A 189 -9.61 -3.20 1.30
N SER A 190 -8.85 -2.16 0.95
CA SER A 190 -9.42 -0.85 0.57
C SER A 190 -10.23 -0.88 -0.72
N LEU A 191 -9.97 -1.83 -1.62
CA LEU A 191 -10.75 -2.08 -2.82
C LEU A 191 -12.06 -2.84 -2.55
N GLY A 192 -12.29 -3.30 -1.30
CA GLY A 192 -13.53 -3.97 -0.89
C GLY A 192 -13.45 -5.49 -0.87
N PHE A 193 -12.28 -6.10 -1.02
CA PHE A 193 -12.12 -7.53 -0.74
C PHE A 193 -12.20 -7.76 0.78
N ALA A 194 -12.82 -8.84 1.20
CA ALA A 194 -12.87 -9.23 2.61
C ALA A 194 -11.60 -9.98 3.03
N ASN A 195 -11.00 -10.74 2.11
CA ASN A 195 -9.86 -11.59 2.39
C ASN A 195 -8.76 -11.42 1.34
N VAL A 196 -7.50 -11.46 1.80
CA VAL A 196 -6.30 -11.43 0.94
C VAL A 196 -5.40 -12.59 1.34
N VAL A 197 -5.21 -13.53 0.42
CA VAL A 197 -4.39 -14.73 0.61
C VAL A 197 -3.15 -14.62 -0.26
N PHE A 198 -1.97 -14.71 0.35
CA PHE A 198 -0.71 -14.78 -0.40
C PHE A 198 -0.34 -16.24 -0.62
N GLU A 199 -0.05 -16.60 -1.86
CA GLU A 199 0.55 -17.88 -2.22
C GLU A 199 2.05 -17.77 -2.00
N ASP A 200 2.62 -18.55 -1.08
CA ASP A 200 4.07 -18.64 -0.91
C ASP A 200 4.66 -19.53 -1.99
N GLU A 201 5.85 -19.20 -2.49
CA GLU A 201 6.54 -19.91 -3.58
C GLU A 201 6.95 -21.36 -3.21
N GLU A 202 6.72 -21.80 -1.97
CA GLU A 202 7.18 -23.11 -1.46
C GLU A 202 6.32 -24.29 -1.91
N GLU A 203 5.16 -24.09 -2.56
CA GLU A 203 4.31 -25.21 -3.03
C GLU A 203 4.65 -25.73 -4.45
N GLN A 204 5.77 -25.31 -5.05
CA GLN A 204 6.16 -25.72 -6.40
C GLN A 204 7.54 -26.42 -6.46
N GLN A 205 7.86 -27.29 -5.48
CA GLN A 205 8.97 -28.25 -5.61
C GLN A 205 8.46 -29.68 -5.62
#